data_2b1889e92360ae4f68c07dc963f81b64
#
_entry.id   2b1889e92360ae4f68c07dc963f81b64
#
_cell.length_a   1.000
_cell.length_b   1.000
_cell.length_c   1.000
_cell.angle_alpha   90.00
_cell.angle_beta   90.00
_cell.angle_gamma   90.00
#
_symmetry.space_group_name_H-M   'P 1'
#
loop_
_entity.id
_entity.type
_entity.pdbx_description
1 polymer ?
#
loop_
_entity_poly.entity_id
_entity_poly.type
_entity_poly.pdbx_seq_one_letter_code
_entity_poly.pdbx_strand_id
1 'polypeptide(L)'
;MKNRDPGRASGERPRQEGENRDWSVVVEDGRAKTNEPVSGAVAEPEATTLRHEPHEPPRQHLPTKLFEKRTKVHNKRIDGPFRRFKWFVMFVTLAIYYGTPWVRWDRGPYAPDQAVLVDLANRRFYMFGIEIWPHEFYYVAGLLIMAALGLFLVTSAVGRAWCGYACPQTVWTDLFQHVDRFVDGDRNARIKLDAAPLGLKKIAKRTFKYTIYLVISFWTGGAWIMYFGDAPTLVRDFWAGEAASAAYITVAILTLTTFTLGGFLREQVCIYMCPWPRIQTAMMDEKSLLVTYKDWRGEPRGSVKKAKKDPEKFGDCIDCLQCVAVCPTGIDIREGPQVGCITCALCIDACDKVMAEVGRPRGLIDYATLEDCEKEANGEATRPPWKALLRPRTIAYFLIWGSIGLAMLFALGVRSHVGLSVSPDRNPPYILMSDGSVRNSYTLKLRNMESRPREMEIELQGLPGALMWTDTIGREAAGRMQIKTVPADQVLAVRAYVIVPEGAETQEFSFRVTSRDEQRESVVTEARFDTPEGSE
;
A
#
# COMPACT_ATOMS: atom_id res chain seq x y z
N MET A 1 -54.64 -51.05 3.76
CA MET A 1 -54.26 -52.23 4.54
C MET A 1 -53.01 -51.84 5.32
N LYS A 2 -53.21 -51.60 6.59
CA LYS A 2 -52.69 -52.31 7.79
C LYS A 2 -51.17 -52.27 7.86
N ASN A 3 -50.59 -51.66 8.80
CA ASN A 3 -50.47 -51.70 10.28
C ASN A 3 -49.01 -51.88 10.61
N ARG A 4 -48.33 -51.28 11.48
CA ARG A 4 -48.31 -50.97 12.92
C ARG A 4 -46.88 -50.65 13.33
N ASP A 5 -46.70 -49.61 14.07
CA ASP A 5 -45.66 -49.48 15.13
C ASP A 5 -45.84 -50.56 16.21
N PRO A 6 -44.86 -50.82 17.10
CA PRO A 6 -44.09 -49.87 17.90
C PRO A 6 -42.72 -50.42 18.40
N GLY A 7 -41.93 -49.58 19.04
CA GLY A 7 -40.77 -50.05 19.83
C GLY A 7 -39.87 -48.96 20.41
N ARG A 8 -40.27 -48.45 21.55
CA ARG A 8 -39.52 -47.58 22.45
C ARG A 8 -38.40 -48.38 23.17
N ALA A 9 -37.18 -47.93 23.09
CA ALA A 9 -36.14 -48.33 24.07
C ALA A 9 -35.24 -47.16 24.39
N SER A 10 -35.31 -46.75 25.64
CA SER A 10 -34.40 -45.84 26.36
C SER A 10 -33.03 -46.45 26.46
N GLY A 11 -32.01 -45.72 26.04
CA GLY A 11 -30.60 -46.06 26.25
C GLY A 11 -29.83 -44.85 26.78
N GLU A 12 -29.61 -44.83 28.08
CA GLU A 12 -28.67 -43.93 28.75
C GLU A 12 -27.27 -44.14 28.19
N ARG A 13 -26.58 -43.05 27.86
CA ARG A 13 -25.13 -43.07 27.60
C ARG A 13 -24.37 -42.52 28.82
N PRO A 14 -23.28 -43.16 29.22
CA PRO A 14 -22.52 -42.77 30.40
C PRO A 14 -21.73 -41.48 30.15
N ARG A 15 -21.62 -40.67 31.20
CA ARG A 15 -20.70 -39.51 31.31
C ARG A 15 -19.28 -40.02 31.25
N GLN A 16 -18.50 -39.54 30.29
CA GLN A 16 -17.04 -39.62 30.38
C GLN A 16 -16.54 -38.34 31.03
N GLU A 17 -15.92 -38.55 32.19
CA GLU A 17 -15.07 -37.59 32.86
C GLU A 17 -13.84 -37.31 31.96
N GLY A 18 -13.69 -36.11 31.49
CA GLY A 18 -12.56 -35.62 30.72
C GLY A 18 -11.58 -34.89 31.64
N GLU A 19 -10.43 -35.47 31.72
CA GLU A 19 -9.20 -35.08 32.39
C GLU A 19 -8.81 -33.61 32.15
N ASN A 20 -8.81 -32.82 33.21
CA ASN A 20 -8.26 -31.45 33.25
C ASN A 20 -6.73 -31.54 33.21
N ARG A 21 -6.11 -31.10 32.09
CA ARG A 21 -4.67 -30.78 32.08
C ARG A 21 -4.47 -29.31 32.35
N ASP A 22 -4.13 -29.06 33.58
CA ASP A 22 -3.70 -27.78 34.12
C ASP A 22 -2.27 -27.45 33.62
N TRP A 23 -2.11 -26.33 32.92
CA TRP A 23 -0.81 -25.74 32.59
C TRP A 23 -0.58 -24.54 33.51
N SER A 24 -0.31 -24.82 34.79
CA SER A 24 0.22 -23.82 35.70
C SER A 24 1.74 -23.73 35.54
N VAL A 25 2.21 -22.61 35.04
CA VAL A 25 3.63 -22.24 35.16
C VAL A 25 3.89 -21.81 36.59
N VAL A 26 4.67 -22.63 37.28
CA VAL A 26 5.19 -22.35 38.61
C VAL A 26 6.27 -21.27 38.52
N VAL A 27 6.07 -20.15 39.21
CA VAL A 27 7.16 -19.25 39.61
C VAL A 27 7.20 -19.28 41.15
N GLU A 28 8.23 -19.92 41.68
CA GLU A 28 8.61 -19.86 43.10
C GLU A 28 9.22 -18.52 43.44
N ASP A 29 8.74 -17.93 44.54
CA ASP A 29 9.52 -17.40 45.66
C ASP A 29 8.56 -16.76 46.67
N GLY A 30 8.30 -17.37 47.76
CA GLY A 30 8.98 -17.34 49.04
C GLY A 30 8.56 -16.17 49.92
N ARG A 31 7.49 -16.31 50.75
CA ARG A 31 7.48 -16.14 52.21
C ARG A 31 6.07 -16.08 52.80
N ALA A 32 5.78 -17.09 53.60
CA ALA A 32 4.64 -17.14 54.49
C ALA A 32 4.79 -16.15 55.67
N LYS A 33 3.67 -15.59 56.15
CA LYS A 33 3.39 -15.41 57.58
C LYS A 33 1.89 -15.29 57.84
N THR A 34 1.44 -16.19 58.62
CA THR A 34 0.18 -16.31 59.33
C THR A 34 -0.10 -15.14 60.27
N ASN A 35 -1.36 -14.73 60.44
CA ASN A 35 -2.01 -14.60 61.74
C ASN A 35 -3.51 -14.28 61.61
N GLU A 36 -4.32 -15.07 62.25
CA GLU A 36 -5.73 -14.90 62.61
C GLU A 36 -5.87 -14.04 63.89
N PRO A 37 -7.11 -13.89 64.41
CA PRO A 37 -8.25 -13.09 64.02
C PRO A 37 -8.66 -12.09 65.13
N VAL A 38 -9.48 -11.07 64.84
CA VAL A 38 -10.32 -10.46 65.90
C VAL A 38 -11.66 -10.03 65.31
N SER A 39 -12.71 -10.50 65.97
CA SER A 39 -14.12 -10.19 65.80
C SER A 39 -14.51 -8.76 66.13
N GLY A 40 -15.48 -8.21 65.45
CA GLY A 40 -16.17 -7.00 65.86
C GLY A 40 -17.19 -6.54 64.82
N ALA A 41 -18.43 -6.90 64.99
CA ALA A 41 -19.55 -6.48 64.16
C ALA A 41 -19.88 -5.03 64.31
N VAL A 42 -19.93 -4.27 63.19
CA VAL A 42 -20.76 -3.10 63.01
C VAL A 42 -21.36 -3.17 61.61
N ALA A 43 -22.68 -3.25 61.54
CA ALA A 43 -23.45 -3.29 60.31
C ALA A 43 -23.47 -1.88 59.71
N GLU A 44 -22.85 -1.72 58.50
CA GLU A 44 -23.08 -0.60 57.60
C GLU A 44 -23.95 -1.06 56.44
N PRO A 45 -24.78 -0.15 55.84
CA PRO A 45 -25.76 -0.57 54.83
C PRO A 45 -25.07 -1.01 53.53
N GLU A 46 -25.47 -2.15 53.00
CA GLU A 46 -25.04 -2.71 51.73
C GLU A 46 -25.30 -1.69 50.60
N ALA A 47 -24.25 -0.99 50.21
CA ALA A 47 -24.21 -0.40 48.86
C ALA A 47 -24.05 -1.58 47.89
N THR A 48 -25.13 -1.89 47.19
CA THR A 48 -25.13 -2.85 46.09
C THR A 48 -24.23 -2.31 44.96
N THR A 49 -22.93 -2.49 45.12
CA THR A 49 -21.99 -2.35 44.02
C THR A 49 -22.24 -3.52 43.07
N LEU A 50 -22.94 -3.24 41.96
CA LEU A 50 -22.94 -4.11 40.81
C LEU A 50 -21.47 -4.30 40.38
N ARG A 51 -20.82 -5.33 40.92
CA ARG A 51 -19.55 -5.80 40.36
C ARG A 51 -19.84 -6.22 38.94
N HIS A 52 -19.42 -5.39 37.98
CA HIS A 52 -19.20 -5.84 36.62
C HIS A 52 -18.17 -6.96 36.70
N GLU A 53 -18.59 -8.20 36.60
CA GLU A 53 -17.66 -9.30 36.31
C GLU A 53 -17.01 -8.92 34.95
N PRO A 54 -15.68 -8.98 34.83
CA PRO A 54 -15.02 -8.76 33.56
C PRO A 54 -15.64 -9.72 32.55
N HIS A 55 -16.29 -9.17 31.53
CA HIS A 55 -16.88 -9.95 30.46
C HIS A 55 -15.75 -10.74 29.80
N GLU A 56 -15.69 -12.04 30.05
CA GLU A 56 -14.79 -12.92 29.29
C GLU A 56 -15.06 -12.65 27.82
N PRO A 57 -14.06 -12.28 27.02
CA PRO A 57 -14.28 -12.06 25.59
C PRO A 57 -14.94 -13.33 25.03
N PRO A 58 -15.97 -13.20 24.20
CA PRO A 58 -16.67 -14.36 23.68
C PRO A 58 -15.64 -15.32 23.10
N ARG A 59 -15.59 -16.54 23.64
CA ARG A 59 -14.66 -17.57 23.18
C ARG A 59 -14.83 -17.69 21.69
N GLN A 60 -13.82 -17.30 20.93
CA GLN A 60 -13.81 -17.54 19.50
C GLN A 60 -13.95 -19.05 19.33
N HIS A 61 -15.12 -19.49 18.93
CA HIS A 61 -15.31 -20.88 18.53
C HIS A 61 -14.38 -21.12 17.35
N LEU A 62 -13.24 -21.71 17.61
CA LEU A 62 -12.37 -22.22 16.56
C LEU A 62 -13.25 -23.12 15.69
N PRO A 63 -13.36 -22.84 14.38
CA PRO A 63 -14.19 -23.63 13.50
C PRO A 63 -13.75 -25.08 13.58
N THR A 64 -14.66 -25.96 13.95
CA THR A 64 -14.42 -27.41 14.04
C THR A 64 -14.15 -28.05 12.68
N LYS A 65 -14.30 -27.28 11.60
CA LYS A 65 -14.00 -27.68 10.21
C LYS A 65 -12.93 -26.77 9.64
N LEU A 66 -11.89 -27.35 9.04
CA LEU A 66 -10.79 -26.63 8.39
C LEU A 66 -11.29 -25.65 7.29
N PHE A 67 -12.45 -25.94 6.71
CA PHE A 67 -13.06 -25.13 5.67
C PHE A 67 -14.56 -24.94 5.98
N GLU A 68 -14.94 -23.71 6.30
CA GLU A 68 -16.34 -23.32 6.33
C GLU A 68 -16.87 -23.05 4.92
N LYS A 69 -18.13 -23.43 4.68
CA LYS A 69 -18.79 -23.12 3.42
C LYS A 69 -18.91 -21.60 3.27
N ARG A 70 -18.42 -21.06 2.15
CA ARG A 70 -18.50 -19.63 1.85
C ARG A 70 -19.94 -19.13 1.94
N THR A 71 -20.21 -18.17 2.79
CA THR A 71 -21.45 -17.41 2.82
C THR A 71 -21.26 -16.16 1.97
N LYS A 72 -22.12 -15.98 0.95
CA LYS A 72 -22.08 -14.82 0.07
C LYS A 72 -22.58 -13.57 0.81
N VAL A 73 -21.75 -12.56 0.92
CA VAL A 73 -22.09 -11.30 1.56
C VAL A 73 -22.94 -10.44 0.63
N HIS A 74 -24.12 -10.04 1.09
CA HIS A 74 -25.04 -9.13 0.40
C HIS A 74 -25.18 -7.83 1.20
N ASN A 75 -24.46 -6.79 0.80
CA ASN A 75 -24.44 -5.53 1.54
C ASN A 75 -25.67 -4.70 1.23
N LYS A 76 -26.29 -4.14 2.28
CA LYS A 76 -27.36 -3.16 2.19
C LYS A 76 -26.81 -1.78 1.83
N ARG A 77 -27.56 -1.01 1.06
CA ARG A 77 -27.22 0.39 0.81
C ARG A 77 -27.40 1.20 2.09
N ILE A 78 -26.44 2.03 2.38
CA ILE A 78 -26.48 3.04 3.45
C ILE A 78 -26.06 4.39 2.90
N ASP A 79 -26.57 5.46 3.48
CA ASP A 79 -26.16 6.84 3.25
C ASP A 79 -25.80 7.47 4.60
N GLY A 80 -24.63 8.10 4.65
CA GLY A 80 -24.10 8.72 5.84
C GLY A 80 -22.75 9.40 5.55
N PRO A 81 -22.15 10.10 6.52
CA PRO A 81 -20.90 10.83 6.32
C PRO A 81 -19.75 9.93 5.89
N PHE A 82 -19.58 8.76 6.53
CA PHE A 82 -18.50 7.83 6.17
C PHE A 82 -18.71 7.21 4.79
N ARG A 83 -19.96 6.95 4.40
CA ARG A 83 -20.28 6.47 3.06
C ARG A 83 -19.97 7.51 1.99
N ARG A 84 -20.28 8.78 2.22
CA ARG A 84 -19.97 9.89 1.30
C ARG A 84 -18.46 10.09 1.18
N PHE A 85 -17.74 10.06 2.31
CA PHE A 85 -16.28 10.13 2.32
C PHE A 85 -15.65 8.96 1.53
N LYS A 86 -16.16 7.75 1.70
CA LYS A 86 -15.69 6.58 0.93
C LYS A 86 -15.93 6.74 -0.58
N TRP A 87 -17.03 7.32 -0.99
CA TRP A 87 -17.30 7.62 -2.39
C TRP A 87 -16.37 8.69 -2.94
N PHE A 88 -16.09 9.71 -2.16
CA PHE A 88 -15.13 10.74 -2.52
C PHE A 88 -13.73 10.14 -2.76
N VAL A 89 -13.23 9.33 -1.83
CA VAL A 89 -11.93 8.66 -1.98
C VAL A 89 -11.91 7.73 -3.21
N MET A 90 -12.98 6.95 -3.40
CA MET A 90 -13.12 6.08 -4.58
C MET A 90 -13.08 6.89 -5.88
N PHE A 91 -13.81 8.00 -5.96
CA PHE A 91 -13.81 8.86 -7.15
C PHE A 91 -12.42 9.44 -7.41
N VAL A 92 -11.76 10.00 -6.40
CA VAL A 92 -10.42 10.60 -6.52
C VAL A 92 -9.39 9.55 -6.96
N THR A 93 -9.38 8.38 -6.34
CA THR A 93 -8.41 7.32 -6.67
C THR A 93 -8.61 6.78 -8.09
N LEU A 94 -9.86 6.59 -8.52
CA LEU A 94 -10.19 6.17 -9.88
C LEU A 94 -9.90 7.29 -10.90
N ALA A 95 -10.19 8.56 -10.59
CA ALA A 95 -9.88 9.70 -11.45
C ALA A 95 -8.36 9.83 -11.68
N ILE A 96 -7.55 9.67 -10.61
CA ILE A 96 -6.09 9.64 -10.75
C ILE A 96 -5.67 8.44 -11.61
N TYR A 97 -6.17 7.25 -11.32
CA TYR A 97 -5.76 6.04 -12.01
C TYR A 97 -6.07 6.06 -13.51
N TYR A 98 -7.28 6.48 -13.89
CA TYR A 98 -7.69 6.53 -15.30
C TYR A 98 -7.29 7.82 -16.01
N GLY A 99 -7.19 8.94 -15.28
CA GLY A 99 -6.95 10.26 -15.86
C GLY A 99 -5.49 10.61 -16.07
N THR A 100 -4.61 10.21 -15.14
CA THR A 100 -3.20 10.62 -15.17
C THR A 100 -2.47 10.31 -16.49
N PRO A 101 -2.66 9.14 -17.15
CA PRO A 101 -1.99 8.86 -18.43
C PRO A 101 -2.34 9.83 -19.57
N TRP A 102 -3.47 10.53 -19.46
CA TRP A 102 -3.94 11.49 -20.46
C TRP A 102 -3.46 12.92 -20.21
N VAL A 103 -2.87 13.17 -19.02
CA VAL A 103 -2.32 14.49 -18.70
C VAL A 103 -1.04 14.72 -19.49
N ARG A 104 -0.97 15.87 -20.18
CA ARG A 104 0.21 16.28 -20.94
C ARG A 104 1.02 17.30 -20.14
N TRP A 105 2.33 17.14 -20.20
CA TRP A 105 3.31 17.98 -19.52
C TRP A 105 4.47 18.28 -20.47
N ASP A 106 4.57 19.51 -20.93
CA ASP A 106 5.63 19.92 -21.86
C ASP A 106 7.00 19.85 -21.17
N ARG A 107 7.88 19.00 -21.70
CA ARG A 107 9.30 18.86 -21.28
C ARG A 107 10.27 19.27 -22.38
N GLY A 108 9.76 19.89 -23.47
CA GLY A 108 10.57 20.24 -24.61
C GLY A 108 10.57 19.16 -25.71
N PRO A 109 11.25 19.43 -26.85
CA PRO A 109 11.12 18.63 -28.07
C PRO A 109 11.78 17.25 -28.01
N TYR A 110 12.55 16.94 -26.98
CA TYR A 110 13.38 15.71 -26.88
C TYR A 110 12.86 14.71 -25.85
N ALA A 111 11.86 15.08 -25.06
CA ALA A 111 11.27 14.23 -24.03
C ALA A 111 9.78 13.98 -24.30
N PRO A 112 9.21 12.83 -23.86
CA PRO A 112 7.79 12.56 -24.01
C PRO A 112 6.96 13.56 -23.18
N ASP A 113 5.82 13.97 -23.72
CA ASP A 113 4.92 14.96 -23.11
C ASP A 113 3.86 14.35 -22.17
N GLN A 114 3.82 13.03 -22.00
CA GLN A 114 2.92 12.39 -21.03
C GLN A 114 3.39 12.67 -19.61
N ALA A 115 2.52 13.22 -18.74
CA ALA A 115 2.88 13.68 -17.39
C ALA A 115 3.50 12.59 -16.52
N VAL A 116 2.94 11.38 -16.55
CA VAL A 116 3.49 10.21 -15.83
C VAL A 116 3.69 9.07 -16.83
N LEU A 117 4.94 8.68 -17.02
CA LEU A 117 5.33 7.63 -17.96
C LEU A 117 6.47 6.79 -17.39
N VAL A 118 6.33 5.48 -17.48
CA VAL A 118 7.36 4.49 -17.17
C VAL A 118 7.91 3.97 -18.49
N ASP A 119 8.95 4.61 -19.01
CA ASP A 119 9.60 4.20 -20.26
C ASP A 119 10.58 3.06 -20.00
N LEU A 120 10.12 1.84 -20.23
CA LEU A 120 10.93 0.64 -20.04
C LEU A 120 12.00 0.49 -21.13
N ALA A 121 11.76 1.01 -22.34
CA ALA A 121 12.68 0.89 -23.46
C ALA A 121 13.95 1.73 -23.19
N ASN A 122 13.79 2.97 -22.75
CA ASN A 122 14.87 3.86 -22.38
C ASN A 122 15.24 3.76 -20.89
N ARG A 123 14.55 2.93 -20.10
CA ARG A 123 14.74 2.74 -18.65
C ARG A 123 14.62 4.04 -17.87
N ARG A 124 13.62 4.86 -18.19
CA ARG A 124 13.37 6.17 -17.56
C ARG A 124 11.99 6.24 -16.95
N PHE A 125 11.88 7.02 -15.88
CA PHE A 125 10.61 7.33 -15.25
C PHE A 125 10.36 8.82 -15.34
N TYR A 126 9.24 9.19 -15.91
CA TYR A 126 8.81 10.57 -16.01
C TYR A 126 7.65 10.82 -15.05
N MET A 127 7.77 11.85 -14.22
CA MET A 127 6.73 12.26 -13.29
C MET A 127 6.64 13.79 -13.28
N PHE A 128 5.71 14.32 -14.04
CA PHE A 128 5.58 15.76 -14.29
C PHE A 128 6.91 16.38 -14.76
N GLY A 129 7.48 17.31 -14.02
CA GLY A 129 8.79 17.92 -14.32
C GLY A 129 10.01 17.12 -13.88
N ILE A 130 9.81 15.92 -13.29
CA ILE A 130 10.90 15.09 -12.78
C ILE A 130 11.15 13.95 -13.76
N GLU A 131 12.39 13.78 -14.17
CA GLU A 131 12.89 12.64 -14.92
C GLU A 131 13.87 11.86 -14.03
N ILE A 132 13.66 10.54 -13.87
CA ILE A 132 14.53 9.65 -13.10
C ILE A 132 15.27 8.73 -14.06
N TRP A 133 16.57 8.78 -14.00
CA TRP A 133 17.49 8.00 -14.83
C TRP A 133 17.84 6.64 -14.18
N PRO A 134 18.37 5.67 -14.94
CA PRO A 134 18.69 4.34 -14.40
C PRO A 134 19.63 4.35 -13.20
N HIS A 135 20.58 5.27 -13.15
CA HIS A 135 21.52 5.40 -12.02
C HIS A 135 20.91 6.08 -10.79
N GLU A 136 19.78 6.74 -10.94
CA GLU A 136 19.00 7.38 -9.88
C GLU A 136 17.90 6.47 -9.32
N PHE A 137 17.95 5.16 -9.63
CA PHE A 137 16.92 4.20 -9.21
C PHE A 137 16.73 4.13 -7.69
N TYR A 138 17.67 4.68 -6.92
CA TYR A 138 17.53 4.86 -5.46
C TYR A 138 16.32 5.74 -5.07
N TYR A 139 15.87 6.67 -5.94
CA TYR A 139 14.63 7.41 -5.71
C TYR A 139 13.41 6.50 -5.72
N VAL A 140 13.38 5.51 -6.62
CA VAL A 140 12.28 4.52 -6.66
C VAL A 140 12.30 3.68 -5.39
N ALA A 141 13.48 3.25 -4.94
CA ALA A 141 13.62 2.54 -3.66
C ALA A 141 13.15 3.41 -2.47
N GLY A 142 13.54 4.69 -2.46
CA GLY A 142 13.08 5.66 -1.46
C GLY A 142 11.55 5.83 -1.44
N LEU A 143 10.91 5.94 -2.61
CA LEU A 143 9.45 6.00 -2.71
C LEU A 143 8.76 4.74 -2.19
N LEU A 144 9.32 3.55 -2.45
CA LEU A 144 8.79 2.29 -1.92
C LEU A 144 8.93 2.22 -0.39
N ILE A 145 10.06 2.65 0.16
CA ILE A 145 10.28 2.75 1.61
C ILE A 145 9.28 3.74 2.22
N MET A 146 9.10 4.91 1.62
CA MET A 146 8.11 5.90 2.07
C MET A 146 6.68 5.34 2.00
N ALA A 147 6.32 4.60 0.95
CA ALA A 147 5.01 3.97 0.85
C ALA A 147 4.79 2.94 1.97
N ALA A 148 5.79 2.11 2.27
CA ALA A 148 5.74 1.15 3.38
C ALA A 148 5.62 1.86 4.74
N LEU A 149 6.48 2.83 5.03
CA LEU A 149 6.44 3.61 6.27
C LEU A 149 5.15 4.43 6.39
N GLY A 150 4.65 5.00 5.29
CA GLY A 150 3.37 5.71 5.25
C GLY A 150 2.20 4.80 5.63
N LEU A 151 2.24 3.55 5.20
CA LEU A 151 1.22 2.57 5.57
C LEU A 151 1.33 2.18 7.05
N PHE A 152 2.54 2.07 7.62
CA PHE A 152 2.75 1.90 9.05
C PHE A 152 2.27 3.11 9.85
N LEU A 153 2.55 4.32 9.38
CA LEU A 153 2.07 5.55 9.98
C LEU A 153 0.54 5.59 10.04
N VAL A 154 -0.13 5.35 8.91
CA VAL A 154 -1.60 5.31 8.83
C VAL A 154 -2.17 4.24 9.75
N THR A 155 -1.55 3.04 9.81
CA THR A 155 -2.01 1.95 10.68
C THR A 155 -1.86 2.30 12.15
N SER A 156 -0.76 2.94 12.54
CA SER A 156 -0.55 3.40 13.91
C SER A 156 -1.54 4.50 14.31
N ALA A 157 -1.89 5.39 13.38
CA ALA A 157 -2.76 6.55 13.64
C ALA A 157 -4.25 6.19 13.66
N VAL A 158 -4.73 5.53 12.61
CA VAL A 158 -6.17 5.31 12.34
C VAL A 158 -6.51 3.85 12.02
N GLY A 159 -5.69 2.93 12.51
CA GLY A 159 -5.90 1.51 12.31
C GLY A 159 -5.89 1.11 10.83
N ARG A 160 -6.87 0.34 10.40
CA ARG A 160 -6.94 -0.21 9.04
C ARG A 160 -7.68 0.67 8.04
N ALA A 161 -7.69 2.01 8.25
CA ALA A 161 -8.40 2.95 7.38
C ALA A 161 -7.95 2.87 5.90
N TRP A 162 -6.65 2.62 5.63
CA TRP A 162 -6.19 2.37 4.26
C TRP A 162 -6.98 1.24 3.58
N CYS A 163 -7.17 0.11 4.26
CA CYS A 163 -7.93 -1.03 3.74
C CYS A 163 -9.40 -0.69 3.51
N GLY A 164 -9.97 0.17 4.35
CA GLY A 164 -11.38 0.58 4.26
C GLY A 164 -11.69 1.56 3.13
N TYR A 165 -10.73 2.42 2.75
CA TYR A 165 -10.99 3.56 1.87
C TYR A 165 -10.18 3.56 0.59
N ALA A 166 -8.83 3.43 0.65
CA ALA A 166 -7.94 3.68 -0.47
C ALA A 166 -7.32 2.41 -1.09
N CYS A 167 -7.42 1.26 -0.43
CA CYS A 167 -6.89 0.00 -0.96
C CYS A 167 -7.54 -0.33 -2.31
N PRO A 168 -6.77 -0.65 -3.37
CA PRO A 168 -7.32 -0.97 -4.68
C PRO A 168 -8.40 -2.05 -4.64
N GLN A 169 -8.18 -3.17 -3.92
CA GLN A 169 -9.18 -4.23 -3.78
C GLN A 169 -10.53 -3.70 -3.25
N THR A 170 -10.49 -2.80 -2.27
CA THR A 170 -11.71 -2.22 -1.68
C THR A 170 -12.38 -1.23 -2.63
N VAL A 171 -11.60 -0.42 -3.35
CA VAL A 171 -12.10 0.56 -4.33
C VAL A 171 -12.84 -0.17 -5.46
N TRP A 172 -12.22 -1.17 -6.11
CA TRP A 172 -12.86 -1.94 -7.17
C TRP A 172 -14.04 -2.79 -6.67
N THR A 173 -13.91 -3.41 -5.50
CA THR A 173 -15.04 -4.15 -4.90
C THR A 173 -16.25 -3.24 -4.66
N ASP A 174 -16.02 -2.01 -4.19
CA ASP A 174 -17.12 -1.05 -3.97
C ASP A 174 -17.75 -0.57 -5.29
N LEU A 175 -16.93 -0.37 -6.34
CA LEU A 175 -17.41 -0.08 -7.69
C LEU A 175 -18.28 -1.22 -8.23
N PHE A 176 -17.85 -2.48 -8.12
CA PHE A 176 -18.67 -3.63 -8.53
C PHE A 176 -19.94 -3.80 -7.69
N GLN A 177 -19.93 -3.44 -6.42
CA GLN A 177 -21.14 -3.39 -5.60
C GLN A 177 -22.15 -2.34 -6.08
N HIS A 178 -21.68 -1.23 -6.67
CA HIS A 178 -22.56 -0.26 -7.33
C HIS A 178 -23.25 -0.88 -8.54
N VAL A 179 -22.49 -1.59 -9.38
CA VAL A 179 -23.05 -2.33 -10.51
C VAL A 179 -24.06 -3.37 -10.05
N ASP A 180 -23.76 -4.11 -8.97
CA ASP A 180 -24.72 -5.06 -8.37
C ASP A 180 -26.05 -4.38 -8.00
N ARG A 181 -25.96 -3.23 -7.33
CA ARG A 181 -27.17 -2.50 -6.92
C ARG A 181 -27.95 -1.95 -8.10
N PHE A 182 -27.25 -1.51 -9.14
CA PHE A 182 -27.87 -1.01 -10.36
C PHE A 182 -28.63 -2.10 -11.10
N VAL A 183 -28.03 -3.29 -11.28
CA VAL A 183 -28.62 -4.38 -12.09
C VAL A 183 -29.56 -5.28 -11.27
N ASP A 184 -29.12 -5.74 -10.11
CA ASP A 184 -29.83 -6.73 -9.29
C ASP A 184 -30.72 -6.08 -8.21
N GLY A 185 -30.49 -4.79 -7.89
CA GLY A 185 -31.15 -4.07 -6.81
C GLY A 185 -30.44 -4.17 -5.46
N ASP A 186 -31.08 -3.70 -4.37
CA ASP A 186 -30.49 -3.72 -3.04
C ASP A 186 -30.51 -5.14 -2.42
N ARG A 187 -29.94 -5.28 -1.22
CA ARG A 187 -29.68 -6.53 -0.49
C ARG A 187 -30.83 -7.57 -0.62
N ASN A 188 -32.04 -7.18 -0.29
CA ASN A 188 -33.19 -8.11 -0.28
C ASN A 188 -33.56 -8.60 -1.70
N ALA A 189 -33.47 -7.72 -2.71
CA ALA A 189 -33.69 -8.09 -4.10
C ALA A 189 -32.62 -9.07 -4.60
N ARG A 190 -31.36 -8.86 -4.22
CA ARG A 190 -30.23 -9.75 -4.56
C ARG A 190 -30.37 -11.13 -3.92
N ILE A 191 -30.77 -11.21 -2.65
CA ILE A 191 -31.04 -12.48 -1.95
C ILE A 191 -32.16 -13.23 -2.65
N LYS A 192 -33.30 -12.56 -2.96
CA LYS A 192 -34.41 -13.17 -3.70
C LYS A 192 -33.99 -13.64 -5.10
N LEU A 193 -33.20 -12.86 -5.82
CA LEU A 193 -32.69 -13.23 -7.14
C LEU A 193 -31.76 -14.45 -7.08
N ASP A 194 -30.91 -14.54 -6.06
CA ASP A 194 -30.01 -15.70 -5.89
C ASP A 194 -30.80 -16.98 -5.57
N ALA A 195 -31.83 -16.88 -4.73
CA ALA A 195 -32.74 -18.01 -4.39
C ALA A 195 -33.68 -18.40 -5.53
N ALA A 196 -33.96 -17.52 -6.50
CA ALA A 196 -34.87 -17.80 -7.59
C ALA A 196 -34.31 -18.91 -8.51
N PRO A 197 -35.16 -19.75 -9.12
CA PRO A 197 -34.76 -20.75 -10.10
C PRO A 197 -34.13 -20.09 -11.34
N LEU A 198 -33.35 -20.88 -12.10
CA LEU A 198 -32.79 -20.42 -13.37
C LEU A 198 -33.92 -20.17 -14.38
N GLY A 199 -34.05 -18.93 -14.83
CA GLY A 199 -35.00 -18.48 -15.84
C GLY A 199 -34.40 -17.39 -16.70
N LEU A 200 -34.98 -17.11 -17.87
CA LEU A 200 -34.48 -16.14 -18.84
C LEU A 200 -34.17 -14.76 -18.21
N LYS A 201 -35.06 -14.27 -17.33
CA LYS A 201 -34.88 -12.99 -16.63
C LYS A 201 -33.63 -13.00 -15.71
N LYS A 202 -33.39 -14.11 -15.00
CA LYS A 202 -32.21 -14.26 -14.15
C LYS A 202 -30.94 -14.34 -14.98
N ILE A 203 -30.96 -15.11 -16.06
CA ILE A 203 -29.83 -15.25 -16.99
C ILE A 203 -29.51 -13.89 -17.60
N ALA A 204 -30.49 -13.18 -18.18
CA ALA A 204 -30.27 -11.87 -18.79
C ALA A 204 -29.66 -10.85 -17.81
N LYS A 205 -30.17 -10.75 -16.58
CA LYS A 205 -29.58 -9.88 -15.55
C LYS A 205 -28.14 -10.27 -15.21
N ARG A 206 -27.85 -11.56 -15.07
CA ARG A 206 -26.50 -12.05 -14.77
C ARG A 206 -25.53 -11.78 -15.91
N THR A 207 -25.91 -12.05 -17.14
CA THR A 207 -25.12 -11.76 -18.33
C THR A 207 -24.82 -10.27 -18.41
N PHE A 208 -25.85 -9.42 -18.33
CA PHE A 208 -25.67 -7.95 -18.36
C PHE A 208 -24.72 -7.46 -17.25
N LYS A 209 -24.88 -7.94 -16.03
CA LYS A 209 -23.99 -7.59 -14.92
C LYS A 209 -22.53 -8.00 -15.17
N TYR A 210 -22.32 -9.25 -15.59
CA TYR A 210 -20.97 -9.73 -15.84
C TYR A 210 -20.31 -9.08 -17.06
N THR A 211 -21.10 -8.68 -18.06
CA THR A 211 -20.60 -7.84 -19.17
C THR A 211 -20.09 -6.50 -18.64
N ILE A 212 -20.84 -5.80 -17.77
CA ILE A 212 -20.37 -4.55 -17.17
C ILE A 212 -19.08 -4.80 -16.34
N TYR A 213 -19.01 -5.88 -15.58
CA TYR A 213 -17.81 -6.24 -14.83
C TYR A 213 -16.60 -6.43 -15.77
N LEU A 214 -16.81 -7.15 -16.87
CA LEU A 214 -15.76 -7.39 -17.86
C LEU A 214 -15.28 -6.09 -18.49
N VAL A 215 -16.20 -5.20 -18.86
CA VAL A 215 -15.86 -3.87 -19.42
C VAL A 215 -15.04 -3.05 -18.42
N ILE A 216 -15.47 -2.94 -17.15
CA ILE A 216 -14.72 -2.24 -16.11
C ILE A 216 -13.33 -2.85 -15.92
N SER A 217 -13.24 -4.19 -15.88
CA SER A 217 -11.97 -4.89 -15.70
C SER A 217 -11.04 -4.69 -16.90
N PHE A 218 -11.58 -4.70 -18.12
CA PHE A 218 -10.84 -4.42 -19.34
C PHE A 218 -10.28 -2.99 -19.35
N TRP A 219 -11.09 -1.99 -19.00
CA TRP A 219 -10.64 -0.62 -18.87
C TRP A 219 -9.59 -0.46 -17.77
N THR A 220 -9.70 -1.22 -16.68
CA THR A 220 -8.68 -1.24 -15.61
C THR A 220 -7.34 -1.75 -16.15
N GLY A 221 -7.34 -2.86 -16.88
CA GLY A 221 -6.13 -3.38 -17.52
C GLY A 221 -5.57 -2.46 -18.60
N GLY A 222 -6.47 -1.86 -19.41
CA GLY A 222 -6.10 -0.87 -20.42
C GLY A 222 -5.47 0.39 -19.83
N ALA A 223 -6.04 0.94 -18.76
CA ALA A 223 -5.45 2.10 -18.08
C ALA A 223 -4.05 1.81 -17.53
N TRP A 224 -3.79 0.61 -17.05
CA TRP A 224 -2.47 0.22 -16.57
C TRP A 224 -1.40 0.30 -17.65
N ILE A 225 -1.65 -0.25 -18.84
CA ILE A 225 -0.65 -0.23 -19.92
C ILE A 225 -0.36 1.17 -20.43
N MET A 226 -1.30 2.12 -20.30
CA MET A 226 -1.10 3.51 -20.70
C MET A 226 -0.02 4.25 -19.88
N TYR A 227 0.38 3.72 -18.72
CA TYR A 227 1.52 4.23 -17.96
C TYR A 227 2.87 3.83 -18.55
N PHE A 228 2.91 2.87 -19.51
CA PHE A 228 4.14 2.32 -20.10
C PHE A 228 4.35 2.72 -21.56
N GLY A 229 3.50 3.56 -22.09
CA GLY A 229 3.60 4.10 -23.43
C GLY A 229 2.74 5.32 -23.60
N ASP A 230 2.94 6.07 -24.69
CA ASP A 230 2.10 7.23 -24.98
C ASP A 230 0.63 6.82 -25.14
N ALA A 231 -0.23 7.32 -24.24
CA ALA A 231 -1.59 6.82 -24.10
C ALA A 231 -2.43 6.91 -25.39
N PRO A 232 -2.50 8.04 -26.14
CA PRO A 232 -3.25 8.12 -27.39
C PRO A 232 -2.72 7.17 -28.46
N THR A 233 -1.40 7.12 -28.63
CA THR A 233 -0.75 6.25 -29.63
C THR A 233 -0.99 4.79 -29.27
N LEU A 234 -0.77 4.40 -28.01
CA LEU A 234 -0.97 3.03 -27.55
C LEU A 234 -2.42 2.57 -27.71
N VAL A 235 -3.40 3.43 -27.40
CA VAL A 235 -4.82 3.10 -27.60
C VAL A 235 -5.14 2.88 -29.06
N ARG A 236 -4.67 3.75 -29.96
CA ARG A 236 -4.86 3.58 -31.41
C ARG A 236 -4.25 2.26 -31.89
N ASP A 237 -3.00 2.00 -31.54
CA ASP A 237 -2.25 0.83 -31.99
C ASP A 237 -2.83 -0.47 -31.39
N PHE A 238 -3.35 -0.41 -30.16
CA PHE A 238 -4.04 -1.53 -29.52
C PHE A 238 -5.30 -1.94 -30.30
N TRP A 239 -6.14 -0.97 -30.72
CA TRP A 239 -7.33 -1.27 -31.50
C TRP A 239 -7.05 -1.60 -32.96
N ALA A 240 -5.92 -1.12 -33.52
CA ALA A 240 -5.46 -1.50 -34.85
C ALA A 240 -4.82 -2.90 -34.92
N GLY A 241 -4.51 -3.50 -33.76
CA GLY A 241 -3.80 -4.78 -33.71
C GLY A 241 -2.27 -4.66 -33.84
N GLU A 242 -1.75 -3.44 -33.75
CA GLU A 242 -0.33 -3.09 -33.99
C GLU A 242 0.48 -2.93 -32.68
N ALA A 243 -0.20 -2.95 -31.53
CA ALA A 243 0.49 -2.85 -30.23
C ALA A 243 1.36 -4.08 -29.95
N ALA A 244 2.40 -3.90 -29.13
CA ALA A 244 3.27 -5.00 -28.72
C ALA A 244 2.47 -6.12 -28.02
N SER A 245 2.82 -7.37 -28.26
CA SER A 245 2.15 -8.54 -27.66
C SER A 245 2.11 -8.49 -26.13
N ALA A 246 3.12 -7.89 -25.49
CA ALA A 246 3.14 -7.66 -24.06
C ALA A 246 1.95 -6.81 -23.58
N ALA A 247 1.50 -5.83 -24.36
CA ALA A 247 0.34 -4.99 -24.02
C ALA A 247 -0.94 -5.83 -23.96
N TYR A 248 -1.20 -6.67 -24.98
CA TYR A 248 -2.38 -7.56 -25.02
C TYR A 248 -2.39 -8.55 -23.87
N ILE A 249 -1.24 -9.19 -23.61
CA ILE A 249 -1.09 -10.17 -22.52
C ILE A 249 -1.34 -9.50 -21.17
N THR A 250 -0.76 -8.31 -20.95
CA THR A 250 -0.93 -7.56 -19.70
C THR A 250 -2.40 -7.16 -19.49
N VAL A 251 -3.05 -6.63 -20.53
CA VAL A 251 -4.49 -6.30 -20.46
C VAL A 251 -5.32 -7.55 -20.15
N ALA A 252 -5.05 -8.67 -20.80
CA ALA A 252 -5.78 -9.91 -20.55
C ALA A 252 -5.62 -10.41 -19.10
N ILE A 253 -4.38 -10.41 -18.58
CA ILE A 253 -4.08 -10.84 -17.20
C ILE A 253 -4.76 -9.90 -16.20
N LEU A 254 -4.64 -8.59 -16.38
CA LEU A 254 -5.23 -7.61 -15.46
C LEU A 254 -6.76 -7.58 -15.53
N THR A 255 -7.32 -7.80 -16.72
CA THR A 255 -8.77 -7.98 -16.88
C THR A 255 -9.25 -9.20 -16.10
N LEU A 256 -8.60 -10.35 -16.28
CA LEU A 256 -8.95 -11.58 -15.60
C LEU A 256 -8.83 -11.46 -14.08
N THR A 257 -7.72 -10.90 -13.60
CA THR A 257 -7.47 -10.72 -12.16
C THR A 257 -8.46 -9.73 -11.55
N THR A 258 -8.71 -8.57 -12.15
CA THR A 258 -9.67 -7.57 -11.66
C THR A 258 -11.09 -8.15 -11.64
N PHE A 259 -11.49 -8.82 -12.72
CA PHE A 259 -12.79 -9.49 -12.83
C PHE A 259 -12.98 -10.55 -11.75
N THR A 260 -11.95 -11.37 -11.49
CA THR A 260 -12.02 -12.46 -10.52
C THR A 260 -11.93 -11.94 -9.09
N LEU A 261 -10.92 -11.13 -8.77
CA LEU A 261 -10.68 -10.66 -7.40
C LEU A 261 -11.72 -9.63 -6.95
N GLY A 262 -12.06 -8.66 -7.79
CA GLY A 262 -13.04 -7.63 -7.48
C GLY A 262 -14.49 -8.10 -7.67
N GLY A 263 -14.76 -8.91 -8.69
CA GLY A 263 -16.11 -9.36 -9.04
C GLY A 263 -16.61 -10.55 -8.22
N PHE A 264 -15.78 -11.58 -8.04
CA PHE A 264 -16.20 -12.83 -7.39
C PHE A 264 -15.62 -13.04 -6.00
N LEU A 265 -14.31 -12.87 -5.81
CA LEU A 265 -13.65 -13.18 -4.54
C LEU A 265 -13.85 -12.09 -3.48
N ARG A 266 -13.88 -10.83 -3.88
CA ARG A 266 -14.24 -9.67 -3.03
C ARG A 266 -13.65 -9.73 -1.62
N GLU A 267 -14.54 -9.95 -0.62
CA GLU A 267 -14.20 -10.06 0.80
C GLU A 267 -13.21 -11.19 1.10
N GLN A 268 -13.22 -12.26 0.30
CA GLN A 268 -12.32 -13.41 0.49
C GLN A 268 -10.85 -13.01 0.30
N VAL A 269 -10.59 -12.07 -0.62
CA VAL A 269 -9.24 -11.52 -0.81
C VAL A 269 -8.73 -10.88 0.47
N CYS A 270 -9.56 -10.03 1.10
CA CYS A 270 -9.17 -9.30 2.32
C CYS A 270 -9.03 -10.22 3.55
N ILE A 271 -9.84 -11.28 3.64
CA ILE A 271 -9.90 -12.15 4.84
C ILE A 271 -8.86 -13.27 4.76
N TYR A 272 -8.69 -13.90 3.57
CA TYR A 272 -7.91 -15.13 3.45
C TYR A 272 -6.64 -15.00 2.60
N MET A 273 -6.67 -14.19 1.53
CA MET A 273 -5.56 -14.13 0.56
C MET A 273 -4.54 -13.06 0.90
N CYS A 274 -4.98 -11.88 1.37
CA CYS A 274 -4.09 -10.77 1.65
C CYS A 274 -3.39 -10.97 3.01
N PRO A 275 -2.05 -10.96 3.08
CA PRO A 275 -1.34 -11.06 4.36
C PRO A 275 -1.40 -9.77 5.19
N TRP A 276 -1.69 -8.65 4.52
CA TRP A 276 -1.62 -7.32 5.09
C TRP A 276 -2.51 -7.10 6.32
N PRO A 277 -3.77 -7.57 6.36
CA PRO A 277 -4.60 -7.49 7.55
C PRO A 277 -3.97 -8.04 8.82
N ARG A 278 -3.26 -9.15 8.71
CA ARG A 278 -2.58 -9.78 9.86
C ARG A 278 -1.39 -8.96 10.33
N ILE A 279 -0.59 -8.43 9.39
CA ILE A 279 0.54 -7.55 9.68
C ILE A 279 0.04 -6.28 10.39
N GLN A 280 -1.00 -5.63 9.86
CA GLN A 280 -1.59 -4.44 10.48
C GLN A 280 -2.16 -4.72 11.86
N THR A 281 -2.84 -5.86 12.06
CA THR A 281 -3.40 -6.23 13.37
C THR A 281 -2.28 -6.40 14.41
N ALA A 282 -1.15 -7.01 14.02
CA ALA A 282 0.01 -7.16 14.92
C ALA A 282 0.68 -5.81 15.27
N MET A 283 0.45 -4.76 14.47
CA MET A 283 0.97 -3.42 14.71
C MET A 283 0.05 -2.53 15.55
N MET A 284 -1.23 -2.89 15.67
CA MET A 284 -2.19 -2.14 16.48
C MET A 284 -2.03 -2.48 17.97
N ASP A 285 -2.34 -1.50 18.80
CA ASP A 285 -2.34 -1.56 20.26
C ASP A 285 -3.69 -1.04 20.81
N GLU A 286 -3.88 -1.12 22.12
CA GLU A 286 -5.10 -0.64 22.80
C GLU A 286 -5.39 0.84 22.57
N LYS A 287 -4.37 1.62 22.20
CA LYS A 287 -4.45 3.05 21.91
C LYS A 287 -4.66 3.37 20.42
N SER A 288 -4.75 2.36 19.56
CA SER A 288 -5.02 2.54 18.13
C SER A 288 -6.50 2.79 17.91
N LEU A 289 -6.84 3.77 17.03
CA LEU A 289 -8.23 4.04 16.66
C LEU A 289 -8.81 2.88 15.84
N LEU A 290 -9.89 2.33 16.31
CA LEU A 290 -10.65 1.25 15.69
C LEU A 290 -12.13 1.61 15.62
N VAL A 291 -12.86 0.95 14.74
CA VAL A 291 -14.32 0.96 14.83
C VAL A 291 -14.73 -0.02 15.90
N THR A 292 -15.35 0.46 16.96
CA THR A 292 -15.65 -0.31 18.16
C THR A 292 -17.15 -0.21 18.50
N TYR A 293 -17.73 -1.30 18.95
CA TYR A 293 -19.05 -1.33 19.56
C TYR A 293 -18.90 -1.14 21.06
N LYS A 294 -19.68 -0.26 21.67
CA LYS A 294 -19.69 0.04 23.10
C LYS A 294 -20.63 -0.93 23.80
N ASP A 295 -20.08 -2.07 24.23
CA ASP A 295 -20.84 -3.16 24.85
C ASP A 295 -21.49 -2.75 26.19
N TRP A 296 -20.77 -1.99 27.05
CA TRP A 296 -21.29 -1.47 28.32
C TRP A 296 -22.55 -0.62 28.14
N ARG A 297 -22.69 0.03 26.98
CA ARG A 297 -23.87 0.83 26.65
C ARG A 297 -24.93 0.01 25.92
N GLY A 298 -24.51 -0.96 25.12
CA GLY A 298 -25.38 -1.70 24.17
C GLY A 298 -25.96 -2.99 24.72
N GLU A 299 -25.32 -3.62 25.71
CA GLU A 299 -25.75 -4.90 26.28
C GLU A 299 -26.54 -4.69 27.60
N PRO A 300 -27.44 -5.62 27.96
CA PRO A 300 -27.95 -6.72 27.12
C PRO A 300 -28.87 -6.24 25.99
N ARG A 301 -28.74 -6.88 24.83
CA ARG A 301 -29.53 -6.54 23.63
C ARG A 301 -31.00 -6.89 23.75
N GLY A 302 -31.86 -6.05 23.23
CA GLY A 302 -33.30 -6.32 23.25
C GLY A 302 -34.08 -5.65 22.13
N SER A 303 -35.16 -6.27 21.66
CA SER A 303 -36.02 -5.62 20.66
C SER A 303 -36.61 -4.31 21.19
N VAL A 304 -36.91 -3.34 20.32
CA VAL A 304 -37.51 -2.05 20.68
C VAL A 304 -38.75 -2.20 21.60
N LYS A 305 -39.58 -3.23 21.36
CA LYS A 305 -40.75 -3.51 22.19
C LYS A 305 -40.40 -3.92 23.62
N LYS A 306 -39.36 -4.78 23.78
CA LYS A 306 -38.88 -5.22 25.09
C LYS A 306 -38.21 -4.07 25.82
N ALA A 307 -37.35 -3.32 25.15
CA ALA A 307 -36.61 -2.20 25.73
C ALA A 307 -37.54 -1.02 26.13
N LYS A 308 -38.68 -0.82 25.45
CA LYS A 308 -39.71 0.13 25.88
C LYS A 308 -40.49 -0.32 27.12
N LYS A 309 -40.62 -1.65 27.30
CA LYS A 309 -41.35 -2.21 28.46
C LYS A 309 -40.51 -2.15 29.73
N ASP A 310 -39.22 -2.47 29.62
CA ASP A 310 -38.25 -2.51 30.73
C ASP A 310 -36.96 -1.74 30.34
N PRO A 311 -36.96 -0.38 30.36
CA PRO A 311 -35.82 0.42 29.89
C PRO A 311 -34.53 0.17 30.66
N GLU A 312 -34.61 -0.13 31.95
CA GLU A 312 -33.46 -0.36 32.84
C GLU A 312 -32.80 -1.71 32.61
N LYS A 313 -33.49 -2.68 31.99
CA LYS A 313 -33.03 -4.04 31.80
C LYS A 313 -32.25 -4.21 30.48
N PHE A 314 -32.46 -3.35 29.51
CA PHE A 314 -31.88 -3.47 28.18
C PHE A 314 -31.04 -2.27 27.81
N GLY A 315 -29.85 -2.55 27.25
CA GLY A 315 -28.97 -1.53 26.70
C GLY A 315 -29.55 -0.88 25.44
N ASP A 316 -28.75 -0.01 24.83
CA ASP A 316 -29.14 0.78 23.65
C ASP A 316 -29.29 -0.05 22.38
N CYS A 317 -28.63 -1.22 22.29
CA CYS A 317 -28.69 -2.07 21.10
C CYS A 317 -30.07 -2.78 20.96
N ILE A 318 -30.80 -2.46 19.90
CA ILE A 318 -32.12 -3.03 19.61
C ILE A 318 -32.08 -4.32 18.76
N ASP A 319 -30.91 -4.90 18.58
CA ASP A 319 -30.66 -6.13 17.82
C ASP A 319 -31.17 -6.10 16.36
N CYS A 320 -31.08 -4.94 15.70
CA CYS A 320 -31.60 -4.74 14.34
C CYS A 320 -30.70 -5.30 13.22
N LEU A 321 -29.48 -5.76 13.53
CA LEU A 321 -28.49 -6.33 12.60
C LEU A 321 -28.12 -5.42 11.40
N GLN A 322 -28.43 -4.10 11.46
CA GLN A 322 -28.11 -3.20 10.35
C GLN A 322 -26.61 -3.01 10.19
N CYS A 323 -25.84 -2.98 11.29
CA CYS A 323 -24.38 -2.93 11.27
C CYS A 323 -23.77 -4.11 10.48
N VAL A 324 -24.31 -5.33 10.66
CA VAL A 324 -23.90 -6.53 9.92
C VAL A 324 -24.36 -6.45 8.46
N ALA A 325 -25.59 -5.98 8.23
CA ALA A 325 -26.16 -5.91 6.88
C ALA A 325 -25.42 -4.94 5.94
N VAL A 326 -24.80 -3.89 6.46
CA VAL A 326 -24.02 -2.91 5.66
C VAL A 326 -22.55 -3.28 5.54
N CYS A 327 -22.05 -4.21 6.36
CA CYS A 327 -20.64 -4.57 6.41
C CYS A 327 -20.17 -5.19 5.09
N PRO A 328 -19.12 -4.65 4.43
CA PRO A 328 -18.60 -5.17 3.17
C PRO A 328 -17.93 -6.54 3.32
N THR A 329 -17.43 -6.87 4.51
CA THR A 329 -16.83 -8.15 4.84
C THR A 329 -17.78 -9.11 5.55
N GLY A 330 -18.99 -8.63 5.92
CA GLY A 330 -20.04 -9.46 6.51
C GLY A 330 -19.82 -9.85 7.97
N ILE A 331 -18.90 -9.16 8.68
CA ILE A 331 -18.65 -9.41 10.11
C ILE A 331 -19.72 -8.80 11.01
N ASP A 332 -19.87 -9.34 12.20
CA ASP A 332 -20.64 -8.73 13.29
C ASP A 332 -19.71 -7.95 14.22
N ILE A 333 -19.71 -6.62 14.10
CA ILE A 333 -18.85 -5.74 14.92
C ILE A 333 -19.19 -5.79 16.41
N ARG A 334 -20.38 -6.29 16.77
CA ARG A 334 -20.83 -6.40 18.16
C ARG A 334 -20.15 -7.54 18.93
N GLU A 335 -19.48 -8.44 18.21
CA GLU A 335 -18.64 -9.50 18.78
C GLU A 335 -17.21 -9.01 19.10
N GLY A 336 -16.98 -7.69 19.03
CA GLY A 336 -15.69 -7.07 19.30
C GLY A 336 -14.80 -6.91 18.06
N PRO A 337 -13.53 -6.49 18.25
CA PRO A 337 -12.57 -6.30 17.18
C PRO A 337 -12.24 -7.61 16.45
N GLN A 338 -12.36 -7.64 15.13
CA GLN A 338 -12.12 -8.82 14.31
C GLN A 338 -11.12 -8.52 13.19
N VAL A 339 -10.31 -9.52 12.80
CA VAL A 339 -9.37 -9.42 11.67
C VAL A 339 -10.11 -9.12 10.35
N GLY A 340 -11.36 -9.53 10.22
CA GLY A 340 -12.20 -9.20 9.06
C GLY A 340 -12.64 -7.73 8.96
N CYS A 341 -12.51 -6.93 10.04
CA CYS A 341 -12.87 -5.52 10.01
C CYS A 341 -11.84 -4.72 9.20
N ILE A 342 -12.29 -3.98 8.19
CA ILE A 342 -11.46 -3.08 7.37
C ILE A 342 -11.53 -1.61 7.81
N THR A 343 -12.14 -1.33 8.96
CA THR A 343 -12.27 0.01 9.55
C THR A 343 -12.92 1.04 8.60
N CYS A 344 -13.92 0.63 7.83
CA CYS A 344 -14.60 1.47 6.84
C CYS A 344 -15.76 2.32 7.41
N ALA A 345 -16.12 2.12 8.67
CA ALA A 345 -17.13 2.89 9.43
C ALA A 345 -18.58 2.88 8.88
N LEU A 346 -18.92 2.05 7.91
CA LEU A 346 -20.30 1.96 7.39
C LEU A 346 -21.30 1.46 8.46
N CYS A 347 -20.83 0.70 9.43
CA CYS A 347 -21.64 0.27 10.58
C CYS A 347 -21.97 1.44 11.52
N ILE A 348 -21.10 2.47 11.63
CA ILE A 348 -21.40 3.70 12.36
C ILE A 348 -22.56 4.43 11.70
N ASP A 349 -22.48 4.70 10.38
CA ASP A 349 -23.57 5.34 9.62
C ASP A 349 -24.90 4.60 9.80
N ALA A 350 -24.86 3.25 9.78
CA ALA A 350 -26.06 2.43 9.92
C ALA A 350 -26.63 2.45 11.35
N CYS A 351 -25.78 2.37 12.35
CA CYS A 351 -26.17 2.39 13.75
C CYS A 351 -26.72 3.76 14.14
N ASP A 352 -26.03 4.84 13.81
CA ASP A 352 -26.45 6.20 14.12
C ASP A 352 -27.81 6.56 13.50
N LYS A 353 -28.06 6.07 12.28
CA LYS A 353 -29.37 6.23 11.64
C LYS A 353 -30.46 5.54 12.44
N VAL A 354 -30.23 4.30 12.86
CA VAL A 354 -31.20 3.53 13.64
C VAL A 354 -31.38 4.12 15.04
N MET A 355 -30.29 4.54 15.70
CA MET A 355 -30.35 5.20 17.00
C MET A 355 -31.19 6.47 16.94
N ALA A 356 -31.01 7.30 15.91
CA ALA A 356 -31.85 8.48 15.70
C ALA A 356 -33.34 8.15 15.47
N GLU A 357 -33.65 7.09 14.69
CA GLU A 357 -35.02 6.64 14.43
C GLU A 357 -35.73 6.12 15.69
N VAL A 358 -34.99 5.54 16.63
CA VAL A 358 -35.57 5.02 17.90
C VAL A 358 -35.45 6.01 19.06
N GLY A 359 -34.90 7.21 18.83
CA GLY A 359 -34.76 8.27 19.85
C GLY A 359 -33.69 8.00 20.90
N ARG A 360 -32.65 7.19 20.55
CA ARG A 360 -31.48 6.90 21.41
C ARG A 360 -30.25 7.70 20.99
N PRO A 361 -29.30 8.00 21.91
CA PRO A 361 -28.10 8.73 21.58
C PRO A 361 -27.25 8.00 20.53
N ARG A 362 -26.68 8.72 19.58
CA ARG A 362 -25.74 8.20 18.58
C ARG A 362 -24.43 7.75 19.21
N GLY A 363 -23.53 7.15 18.42
CA GLY A 363 -22.20 6.75 18.86
C GLY A 363 -22.17 5.45 19.66
N LEU A 364 -23.15 4.58 19.49
CA LEU A 364 -23.11 3.20 20.03
C LEU A 364 -22.04 2.36 19.33
N ILE A 365 -21.81 2.61 18.04
CA ILE A 365 -20.65 2.15 17.29
C ILE A 365 -19.90 3.40 16.86
N ASP A 366 -18.63 3.52 17.18
CA ASP A 366 -17.83 4.72 16.87
C ASP A 366 -16.35 4.40 16.66
N TYR A 367 -15.59 5.39 16.18
CA TYR A 367 -14.14 5.35 16.22
C TYR A 367 -13.67 5.65 17.65
N ALA A 368 -13.09 4.65 18.29
CA ALA A 368 -12.53 4.79 19.64
C ALA A 368 -11.26 3.96 19.79
N THR A 369 -10.46 4.26 20.81
CA THR A 369 -9.40 3.37 21.28
C THR A 369 -9.99 2.38 22.29
N LEU A 370 -9.40 1.21 22.44
CA LEU A 370 -9.86 0.26 23.46
C LEU A 370 -9.67 0.83 24.88
N GLU A 371 -8.57 1.57 25.10
CA GLU A 371 -8.32 2.29 26.36
C GLU A 371 -9.41 3.32 26.68
N ASP A 372 -9.85 4.12 25.69
CA ASP A 372 -10.92 5.11 25.90
C ASP A 372 -12.28 4.43 26.09
N CYS A 373 -12.51 3.30 25.44
CA CYS A 373 -13.72 2.49 25.66
C CYS A 373 -13.80 1.99 27.10
N GLU A 374 -12.71 1.48 27.64
CA GLU A 374 -12.64 0.98 29.01
C GLU A 374 -12.84 2.14 30.03
N LYS A 375 -12.22 3.29 29.80
CA LYS A 375 -12.42 4.50 30.62
C LYS A 375 -13.86 4.98 30.59
N GLU A 376 -14.48 5.04 29.41
CA GLU A 376 -15.89 5.44 29.28
C GLU A 376 -16.81 4.46 30.00
N ALA A 377 -16.53 3.14 29.96
CA ALA A 377 -17.27 2.13 30.69
C ALA A 377 -17.19 2.34 32.20
N ASN A 378 -16.05 2.80 32.71
CA ASN A 378 -15.82 3.12 34.12
C ASN A 378 -16.31 4.53 34.53
N GLY A 379 -16.92 5.29 33.61
CA GLY A 379 -17.39 6.65 33.86
C GLY A 379 -16.29 7.71 33.93
N GLU A 380 -15.09 7.39 33.46
CA GLU A 380 -13.96 8.30 33.41
C GLU A 380 -14.01 9.20 32.15
N ALA A 381 -13.41 10.39 32.25
CA ALA A 381 -13.32 11.29 31.12
C ALA A 381 -12.39 10.76 30.03
N THR A 382 -12.91 10.62 28.80
CA THR A 382 -12.13 10.17 27.64
C THR A 382 -11.41 11.31 26.95
N ARG A 383 -10.33 10.98 26.24
CA ARG A 383 -9.57 11.95 25.45
C ARG A 383 -10.25 12.16 24.09
N PRO A 384 -10.22 13.37 23.52
CA PRO A 384 -10.73 13.60 22.18
C PRO A 384 -9.94 12.76 21.17
N PRO A 385 -10.61 12.14 20.16
CA PRO A 385 -10.00 11.15 19.23
C PRO A 385 -8.74 11.67 18.50
N TRP A 386 -8.65 12.98 18.23
CA TRP A 386 -7.47 13.57 17.58
C TRP A 386 -6.20 13.49 18.43
N LYS A 387 -6.30 13.43 19.78
CA LYS A 387 -5.14 13.24 20.68
C LYS A 387 -4.54 11.84 20.55
N ALA A 388 -5.30 10.85 20.07
CA ALA A 388 -4.77 9.53 19.74
C ALA A 388 -3.75 9.57 18.60
N LEU A 389 -3.79 10.59 17.73
CA LEU A 389 -2.81 10.80 16.65
C LEU A 389 -1.47 11.33 17.18
N LEU A 390 -1.47 12.06 18.31
CA LEU A 390 -0.27 12.69 18.89
C LEU A 390 0.48 11.77 19.87
N ARG A 391 0.54 10.50 19.56
CA ARG A 391 1.29 9.52 20.38
C ARG A 391 2.77 9.53 19.99
N PRO A 392 3.70 9.26 20.94
CA PRO A 392 5.13 9.21 20.64
C PRO A 392 5.46 8.27 19.47
N ARG A 393 4.82 7.12 19.40
CA ARG A 393 4.98 6.13 18.32
C ARG A 393 4.55 6.68 16.95
N THR A 394 3.39 7.33 16.88
CA THR A 394 2.88 7.93 15.63
C THR A 394 3.75 9.10 15.20
N ILE A 395 4.18 9.93 16.17
CA ILE A 395 5.10 11.05 15.91
C ILE A 395 6.45 10.53 15.40
N ALA A 396 7.00 9.47 15.98
CA ALA A 396 8.25 8.86 15.53
C ALA A 396 8.14 8.36 14.07
N TYR A 397 7.07 7.66 13.71
CA TYR A 397 6.84 7.23 12.32
C TYR A 397 6.68 8.42 11.37
N PHE A 398 5.98 9.46 11.79
CA PHE A 398 5.82 10.68 10.99
C PHE A 398 7.16 11.39 10.75
N LEU A 399 7.99 11.51 11.79
CA LEU A 399 9.30 12.14 11.69
C LEU A 399 10.25 11.34 10.80
N ILE A 400 10.28 10.01 10.93
CA ILE A 400 11.09 9.14 10.06
C ILE A 400 10.59 9.26 8.61
N TRP A 401 9.30 9.14 8.38
CA TRP A 401 8.70 9.26 7.05
C TRP A 401 8.97 10.64 6.43
N GLY A 402 8.78 11.70 7.20
CA GLY A 402 9.00 13.08 6.78
C GLY A 402 10.47 13.39 6.50
N SER A 403 11.39 12.88 7.33
CA SER A 403 12.84 13.09 7.12
C SER A 403 13.34 12.39 5.86
N ILE A 404 12.86 11.18 5.56
CA ILE A 404 13.19 10.49 4.31
C ILE A 404 12.65 11.28 3.10
N GLY A 405 11.40 11.74 3.16
CA GLY A 405 10.81 12.55 2.09
C GLY A 405 11.57 13.86 1.88
N LEU A 406 11.94 14.54 2.96
CA LEU A 406 12.72 15.77 2.89
C LEU A 406 14.12 15.54 2.34
N ALA A 407 14.78 14.46 2.76
CA ALA A 407 16.11 14.08 2.23
C ALA A 407 16.03 13.77 0.73
N MET A 408 14.99 13.08 0.26
CA MET A 408 14.78 12.83 -1.17
C MET A 408 14.52 14.12 -1.95
N LEU A 409 13.71 15.04 -1.43
CA LEU A 409 13.48 16.36 -2.05
C LEU A 409 14.75 17.19 -2.11
N PHE A 410 15.53 17.18 -1.04
CA PHE A 410 16.84 17.84 -1.01
C PHE A 410 17.79 17.24 -2.05
N ALA A 411 17.94 15.92 -2.10
CA ALA A 411 18.76 15.22 -3.07
C ALA A 411 18.34 15.54 -4.52
N LEU A 412 17.03 15.63 -4.77
CA LEU A 412 16.48 16.01 -6.07
C LEU A 412 16.84 17.46 -6.45
N GLY A 413 16.87 18.37 -5.46
CA GLY A 413 17.20 19.79 -5.68
C GLY A 413 18.68 20.05 -5.92
N VAL A 414 19.59 19.19 -5.42
CA VAL A 414 21.04 19.36 -5.56
C VAL A 414 21.68 18.40 -6.57
N ARG A 415 20.87 17.64 -7.31
CA ARG A 415 21.39 16.70 -8.32
C ARG A 415 22.09 17.43 -9.46
N SER A 416 23.23 16.88 -9.92
CA SER A 416 23.90 17.36 -11.12
C SER A 416 23.26 16.77 -12.38
N HIS A 417 23.08 17.61 -13.41
CA HIS A 417 22.55 17.19 -14.71
C HIS A 417 23.65 16.75 -15.68
N VAL A 418 24.91 16.82 -15.25
CA VAL A 418 26.09 16.31 -15.96
C VAL A 418 26.61 15.07 -15.28
N GLY A 419 26.86 14.02 -16.03
CA GLY A 419 27.45 12.80 -15.51
C GLY A 419 28.63 12.32 -16.35
N LEU A 420 29.61 11.75 -15.67
CA LEU A 420 30.76 11.11 -16.29
C LEU A 420 30.95 9.71 -15.72
N SER A 421 31.16 8.74 -16.60
CA SER A 421 31.62 7.40 -16.22
C SER A 421 32.81 7.05 -17.08
N VAL A 422 33.89 6.62 -16.44
CA VAL A 422 35.16 6.27 -17.08
C VAL A 422 35.38 4.77 -16.97
N SER A 423 35.65 4.12 -18.09
CA SER A 423 35.97 2.69 -18.14
C SER A 423 37.32 2.54 -18.87
N PRO A 424 38.38 2.07 -18.21
CA PRO A 424 39.63 1.77 -18.90
C PRO A 424 39.47 0.54 -19.80
N ASP A 425 40.18 0.55 -20.95
CA ASP A 425 40.30 -0.63 -21.80
C ASP A 425 41.21 -1.64 -21.09
N ARG A 426 40.79 -2.90 -21.03
CA ARG A 426 41.54 -3.94 -20.28
C ARG A 426 42.43 -4.81 -21.13
N ASN A 427 42.26 -4.77 -22.44
CA ASN A 427 43.02 -5.66 -23.33
C ASN A 427 43.39 -4.96 -24.66
N PRO A 428 44.60 -4.43 -24.80
CA PRO A 428 45.64 -4.29 -23.77
C PRO A 428 45.36 -3.11 -22.82
N PRO A 429 45.85 -3.14 -21.54
CA PRO A 429 45.66 -2.05 -20.60
C PRO A 429 46.45 -0.79 -20.99
N TYR A 430 47.62 -0.99 -21.59
CA TYR A 430 48.46 0.08 -22.13
C TYR A 430 49.10 -0.35 -23.46
N ILE A 431 49.57 0.61 -24.23
CA ILE A 431 50.38 0.39 -25.45
C ILE A 431 51.64 1.22 -25.35
N LEU A 432 52.78 0.55 -25.46
CA LEU A 432 54.10 1.22 -25.58
C LEU A 432 54.30 1.67 -27.02
N MET A 433 54.56 2.94 -27.21
CA MET A 433 54.78 3.55 -28.52
C MET A 433 56.26 3.48 -28.89
N SER A 434 56.58 3.66 -30.19
CA SER A 434 57.96 3.61 -30.70
C SER A 434 58.85 4.72 -30.18
N ASP A 435 58.29 5.80 -29.67
CA ASP A 435 58.95 6.94 -29.06
C ASP A 435 59.15 6.81 -27.52
N GLY A 436 58.90 5.62 -26.95
CA GLY A 436 58.98 5.35 -25.52
C GLY A 436 57.77 5.84 -24.70
N SER A 437 56.86 6.58 -25.29
CA SER A 437 55.65 7.04 -24.61
C SER A 437 54.67 5.91 -24.37
N VAL A 438 53.88 6.00 -23.29
CA VAL A 438 52.82 5.02 -22.94
C VAL A 438 51.47 5.62 -23.25
N ARG A 439 50.61 4.83 -23.91
CA ARG A 439 49.24 5.21 -24.25
C ARG A 439 48.24 4.28 -23.60
N ASN A 440 47.31 4.86 -22.84
CA ASN A 440 46.15 4.16 -22.31
C ASN A 440 44.86 4.60 -23.04
N SER A 441 43.90 3.72 -23.10
CA SER A 441 42.62 3.97 -23.75
C SER A 441 41.47 3.89 -22.73
N TYR A 442 40.56 4.83 -22.80
CA TYR A 442 39.42 4.92 -21.92
C TYR A 442 38.14 5.12 -22.72
N THR A 443 37.06 4.50 -22.28
CA THR A 443 35.71 4.81 -22.77
C THR A 443 35.04 5.76 -21.78
N LEU A 444 34.88 7.02 -22.20
CA LEU A 444 34.18 8.05 -21.45
C LEU A 444 32.73 8.05 -21.84
N LYS A 445 31.82 7.89 -20.88
CA LYS A 445 30.37 8.04 -21.08
C LYS A 445 29.95 9.38 -20.50
N LEU A 446 29.81 10.37 -21.39
CA LEU A 446 29.32 11.71 -21.06
C LEU A 446 27.80 11.69 -21.05
N ARG A 447 27.19 12.09 -19.97
CA ARG A 447 25.74 12.09 -19.79
C ARG A 447 25.23 13.51 -19.70
N ASN A 448 24.30 13.83 -20.57
CA ASN A 448 23.51 15.06 -20.54
C ASN A 448 22.09 14.72 -20.07
N MET A 449 21.68 15.21 -18.91
CA MET A 449 20.35 15.01 -18.34
C MET A 449 19.44 16.23 -18.51
N GLU A 450 19.81 17.15 -19.39
CA GLU A 450 18.94 18.27 -19.81
C GLU A 450 18.31 18.01 -21.18
N SER A 451 17.13 18.56 -21.35
CA SER A 451 16.34 18.49 -22.60
C SER A 451 16.88 19.37 -23.73
N ARG A 452 18.17 19.78 -23.66
CA ARG A 452 18.88 20.56 -24.70
C ARG A 452 20.27 19.99 -24.92
N PRO A 453 20.81 20.09 -26.16
CA PRO A 453 22.23 19.75 -26.40
C PRO A 453 23.15 20.65 -25.57
N ARG A 454 24.20 20.08 -24.97
CA ARG A 454 25.19 20.81 -24.15
C ARG A 454 26.60 20.56 -24.67
N GLU A 455 27.41 21.63 -24.69
CA GLU A 455 28.84 21.49 -24.88
C GLU A 455 29.51 21.13 -23.55
N MET A 456 30.22 20.03 -23.54
CA MET A 456 30.97 19.53 -22.38
C MET A 456 32.44 19.57 -22.66
N GLU A 457 33.18 20.18 -21.75
CA GLU A 457 34.61 20.29 -21.74
C GLU A 457 35.19 19.18 -20.87
N ILE A 458 36.06 18.35 -21.46
CA ILE A 458 36.72 17.23 -20.82
C ILE A 458 38.14 17.64 -20.55
N GLU A 459 38.59 17.65 -19.32
CA GLU A 459 39.90 18.04 -18.86
C GLU A 459 40.61 16.88 -18.13
N LEU A 460 41.92 16.70 -18.40
CA LEU A 460 42.80 15.81 -17.64
C LEU A 460 43.39 16.52 -16.43
N GLN A 461 43.25 15.93 -15.25
CA GLN A 461 43.80 16.44 -13.99
C GLN A 461 44.70 15.40 -13.31
N GLY A 462 45.77 15.86 -12.66
CA GLY A 462 46.65 14.99 -11.86
C GLY A 462 47.65 14.18 -12.65
N LEU A 463 47.78 14.36 -13.99
CA LEU A 463 48.75 13.63 -14.82
C LEU A 463 49.66 14.63 -15.58
N PRO A 464 50.84 14.94 -15.05
CA PRO A 464 51.76 15.90 -15.67
C PRO A 464 52.25 15.43 -17.03
N GLY A 465 52.33 16.34 -18.01
CA GLY A 465 52.79 16.02 -19.37
C GLY A 465 51.84 15.20 -20.23
N ALA A 466 50.70 14.75 -19.70
CA ALA A 466 49.75 13.98 -20.45
C ALA A 466 48.99 14.80 -21.50
N LEU A 467 48.78 14.18 -22.64
CA LEU A 467 47.95 14.69 -23.71
C LEU A 467 46.83 13.69 -24.00
N MET A 468 45.68 14.22 -24.37
CA MET A 468 44.49 13.43 -24.70
C MET A 468 43.95 13.80 -26.08
N TRP A 469 43.51 12.80 -26.81
CA TRP A 469 42.66 12.97 -28.01
C TRP A 469 41.53 11.97 -28.00
N THR A 470 40.59 12.15 -28.89
CA THR A 470 39.43 11.27 -29.02
C THR A 470 39.37 10.63 -30.42
N ASP A 471 38.58 9.56 -30.58
CA ASP A 471 38.38 8.89 -31.85
C ASP A 471 37.89 9.82 -32.99
N THR A 472 37.22 10.92 -32.65
CA THR A 472 36.75 11.93 -33.61
C THR A 472 37.72 13.06 -33.89
N ILE A 473 38.75 13.20 -33.06
CA ILE A 473 39.79 14.25 -33.15
C ILE A 473 41.14 13.55 -33.13
N GLY A 474 41.87 13.61 -34.22
CA GLY A 474 43.15 12.90 -34.37
C GLY A 474 44.24 13.33 -33.37
N ARG A 475 45.35 12.56 -33.32
CA ARG A 475 46.49 12.81 -32.45
C ARG A 475 47.14 14.20 -32.68
N GLU A 476 46.99 14.79 -33.87
CA GLU A 476 47.52 16.11 -34.21
C GLU A 476 46.90 17.25 -33.37
N ALA A 477 45.65 17.07 -32.91
CA ALA A 477 44.94 18.01 -32.03
C ALA A 477 44.90 17.55 -30.56
N ALA A 478 45.87 16.71 -30.15
CA ALA A 478 45.99 16.26 -28.76
C ALA A 478 46.26 17.44 -27.81
N GLY A 479 45.54 17.48 -26.70
CA GLY A 479 45.65 18.51 -25.66
C GLY A 479 45.19 18.02 -24.32
N ARG A 480 45.30 18.83 -23.29
CA ARG A 480 44.79 18.49 -21.95
C ARG A 480 43.28 18.65 -21.83
N MET A 481 42.65 19.28 -22.83
CA MET A 481 41.25 19.66 -22.85
C MET A 481 40.61 19.30 -24.20
N GLN A 482 39.43 18.77 -24.18
CA GLN A 482 38.64 18.43 -25.37
C GLN A 482 37.18 18.87 -25.17
N ILE A 483 36.53 19.39 -26.23
CA ILE A 483 35.14 19.81 -26.18
C ILE A 483 34.30 18.84 -27.01
N LYS A 484 33.20 18.43 -26.47
CA LYS A 484 32.19 17.56 -27.13
C LYS A 484 30.79 18.07 -26.91
N THR A 485 30.00 18.13 -27.99
CA THR A 485 28.57 18.39 -27.88
C THR A 485 27.85 17.09 -27.60
N VAL A 486 27.18 17.04 -26.45
CA VAL A 486 26.35 15.88 -26.05
C VAL A 486 24.90 16.23 -26.35
N PRO A 487 24.19 15.43 -27.15
CA PRO A 487 22.79 15.66 -27.45
C PRO A 487 21.91 15.71 -26.19
N ALA A 488 20.73 16.30 -26.32
CA ALA A 488 19.74 16.36 -25.24
C ALA A 488 19.34 14.96 -24.78
N ASP A 489 19.21 14.78 -23.49
CA ASP A 489 18.73 13.53 -22.85
C ASP A 489 19.46 12.25 -23.32
N GLN A 490 20.78 12.35 -23.56
CA GLN A 490 21.56 11.24 -24.07
C GLN A 490 22.85 11.01 -23.32
N VAL A 491 23.40 9.80 -23.52
CA VAL A 491 24.73 9.41 -23.09
C VAL A 491 25.58 9.25 -24.35
N LEU A 492 26.59 10.11 -24.48
CA LEU A 492 27.57 10.03 -25.56
C LEU A 492 28.77 9.20 -25.07
N ALA A 493 29.03 8.08 -25.72
CA ALA A 493 30.26 7.33 -25.49
C ALA A 493 31.37 7.86 -26.38
N VAL A 494 32.46 8.31 -25.78
CA VAL A 494 33.64 8.85 -26.46
C VAL A 494 34.84 7.99 -26.09
N ARG A 495 35.57 7.51 -27.06
CA ARG A 495 36.84 6.83 -26.81
C ARG A 495 37.94 7.87 -26.70
N ALA A 496 38.59 7.93 -25.53
CA ALA A 496 39.66 8.84 -25.24
C ALA A 496 40.99 8.07 -25.13
N TYR A 497 42.02 8.60 -25.76
CA TYR A 497 43.37 8.09 -25.69
C TYR A 497 44.21 9.07 -24.91
N VAL A 498 44.87 8.61 -23.86
CA VAL A 498 45.77 9.40 -23.02
C VAL A 498 47.17 8.89 -23.21
N ILE A 499 48.08 9.79 -23.58
CA ILE A 499 49.52 9.48 -23.77
C ILE A 499 50.35 10.29 -22.79
N VAL A 500 51.38 9.64 -22.22
CA VAL A 500 52.33 10.27 -21.32
C VAL A 500 53.74 9.99 -21.86
N PRO A 501 54.67 10.96 -21.77
CA PRO A 501 56.08 10.77 -22.17
C PRO A 501 56.75 9.61 -21.44
N GLU A 502 57.90 9.17 -21.97
CA GLU A 502 58.73 8.14 -21.38
C GLU A 502 59.10 8.47 -19.91
N GLY A 503 59.14 7.44 -19.04
CA GLY A 503 59.45 7.59 -17.61
C GLY A 503 58.25 7.86 -16.71
N ALA A 504 57.03 7.74 -17.23
CA ALA A 504 55.82 7.83 -16.41
C ALA A 504 55.66 6.58 -15.55
N GLU A 505 55.28 6.77 -14.29
CA GLU A 505 54.90 5.71 -13.37
C GLU A 505 53.37 5.45 -13.40
N THR A 506 52.96 4.26 -12.99
CA THR A 506 51.56 3.95 -12.77
C THR A 506 50.99 4.84 -11.67
N GLN A 507 50.02 5.67 -11.98
CA GLN A 507 49.44 6.61 -11.02
C GLN A 507 47.93 6.85 -11.25
N GLU A 508 47.27 7.33 -10.22
CA GLU A 508 45.90 7.77 -10.29
C GLU A 508 45.83 9.21 -10.84
N PHE A 509 44.83 9.46 -11.65
CA PHE A 509 44.50 10.76 -12.20
C PHE A 509 42.98 10.90 -12.32
N SER A 510 42.52 12.04 -12.74
CA SER A 510 41.05 12.23 -12.91
C SER A 510 40.71 12.92 -14.22
N PHE A 511 39.55 12.55 -14.74
CA PHE A 511 38.87 13.31 -15.78
C PHE A 511 37.85 14.25 -15.11
N ARG A 512 37.91 15.53 -15.44
CA ARG A 512 36.92 16.52 -15.09
C ARG A 512 36.11 16.82 -16.34
N VAL A 513 34.77 16.76 -16.21
CA VAL A 513 33.85 17.22 -17.25
C VAL A 513 33.07 18.41 -16.71
N THR A 514 33.11 19.52 -17.48
CA THR A 514 32.45 20.76 -17.12
C THR A 514 31.53 21.17 -18.27
N SER A 515 30.26 21.50 -17.96
CA SER A 515 29.38 22.11 -18.96
C SER A 515 29.77 23.55 -19.23
N ARG A 516 29.73 23.96 -20.51
CA ARG A 516 30.10 25.33 -20.94
C ARG A 516 28.90 26.31 -20.94
N ASP A 517 27.78 25.91 -20.36
CA ASP A 517 26.64 26.77 -20.19
C ASP A 517 26.74 27.68 -18.94
N GLU A 518 25.68 28.48 -18.71
CA GLU A 518 25.65 29.44 -17.60
C GLU A 518 25.80 28.78 -16.21
N GLN A 519 25.36 27.53 -16.08
CA GLN A 519 25.35 26.81 -14.79
C GLN A 519 26.73 26.21 -14.43
N ARG A 520 27.62 25.99 -15.42
CA ARG A 520 28.96 25.43 -15.25
C ARG A 520 29.05 24.24 -14.31
N GLU A 521 28.11 23.30 -14.44
CA GLU A 521 28.14 22.08 -13.66
C GLU A 521 29.39 21.26 -14.00
N SER A 522 30.06 20.72 -12.99
CA SER A 522 31.26 19.91 -13.18
C SER A 522 31.19 18.61 -12.41
N VAL A 523 31.72 17.54 -13.00
CA VAL A 523 31.87 16.22 -12.40
C VAL A 523 33.30 15.74 -12.59
N VAL A 524 33.89 15.16 -11.55
CA VAL A 524 35.22 14.58 -11.56
C VAL A 524 35.10 13.08 -11.32
N THR A 525 35.81 12.30 -12.14
CA THR A 525 35.87 10.84 -12.00
C THR A 525 37.33 10.39 -12.05
N GLU A 526 37.73 9.62 -11.05
CA GLU A 526 39.07 9.05 -10.93
C GLU A 526 39.29 7.93 -11.95
N ALA A 527 40.51 7.85 -12.46
CA ALA A 527 40.98 6.82 -13.37
C ALA A 527 42.45 6.48 -13.04
N ARG A 528 42.88 5.28 -13.40
CA ARG A 528 44.26 4.84 -13.23
C ARG A 528 44.93 4.82 -14.58
N PHE A 529 46.17 5.34 -14.64
CA PHE A 529 47.05 5.24 -15.77
C PHE A 529 48.04 4.10 -15.53
N ASP A 530 47.95 3.05 -16.36
CA ASP A 530 48.79 1.86 -16.25
C ASP A 530 50.02 2.00 -17.15
N THR A 531 51.18 1.64 -16.61
CA THR A 531 52.45 1.61 -17.32
C THR A 531 53.06 0.21 -17.25
N PRO A 532 53.99 -0.16 -18.13
CA PRO A 532 54.77 -1.38 -17.95
C PRO A 532 55.44 -1.34 -16.58
N GLU A 533 55.16 -2.30 -15.70
CA GLU A 533 55.90 -2.47 -14.47
C GLU A 533 57.37 -2.64 -14.86
N GLY A 534 58.25 -1.78 -14.29
CA GLY A 534 59.68 -1.87 -14.58
C GLY A 534 60.17 -3.27 -14.25
N SER A 535 60.71 -3.94 -15.24
CA SER A 535 61.51 -5.12 -15.03
C SER A 535 62.75 -4.69 -14.23
N GLU A 536 62.67 -4.79 -12.89
CA GLU A 536 63.89 -4.99 -12.11
C GLU A 536 64.37 -6.43 -12.23
#